data_b08c9cb98089a7e9d1d3e9e33f1e67e6
#
_entry.id   b08c9cb98089a7e9d1d3e9e33f1e67e6
#
_cell.length_a   1.000
_cell.length_b   1.000
_cell.length_c   1.000
_cell.angle_alpha   90.00
_cell.angle_beta   90.00
_cell.angle_gamma   90.00
#
_symmetry.space_group_name_H-M   'P 1'
#
loop_
_entity.id
_entity.type
_entity.pdbx_description
1 polymer ?
#
loop_
_entity_poly.entity_id
_entity_poly.type
_entity_poly.pdbx_seq_one_letter_code
_entity_poly.pdbx_strand_id
1 'polypeptide(L)'
;MQDLARAESIDNGKPLSLAKKIDIPRAAKNMTFFASAIKHDSSESHQMNNIAINYTLRKPIGVVGCISPWNLPLYLFTWKIAPALAAGNTVIAKPSEVTPMTAYLFSKICKEAGLPDGVLNIVHGYGGKVGAAITKHPKITVSYTHLTLPTKVTV
;
A
#
# COMPACT_ATOMS: atom_id res chain seq x y z
N MET A 1 15.07 11.56 0.41
CA MET A 1 15.41 10.70 1.57
C MET A 1 15.48 11.47 2.88
N GLN A 2 16.23 12.58 2.94
CA GLN A 2 16.41 13.35 4.19
C GLN A 2 15.12 14.01 4.67
N ASP A 3 14.32 14.55 3.76
CA ASP A 3 13.04 15.20 4.07
C ASP A 3 11.99 14.21 4.58
N LEU A 4 11.93 13.01 3.98
CA LEU A 4 11.07 11.93 4.47
C LEU A 4 11.46 11.50 5.89
N ALA A 5 12.76 11.34 6.18
CA ALA A 5 13.20 10.96 7.51
C ALA A 5 12.90 12.05 8.56
N ARG A 6 13.03 13.33 8.18
CA ARG A 6 12.63 14.45 9.04
C ARG A 6 11.13 14.45 9.31
N ALA A 7 10.33 14.31 8.26
CA ALA A 7 8.87 14.24 8.39
C ALA A 7 8.43 13.07 9.28
N GLU A 8 9.02 11.88 9.09
CA GLU A 8 8.77 10.70 9.92
C GLU A 8 9.09 10.96 11.40
N SER A 9 10.25 11.60 11.65
CA SER A 9 10.69 11.94 13.01
C SER A 9 9.78 12.97 13.69
N ILE A 10 9.33 13.97 12.95
CA ILE A 10 8.44 15.03 13.47
C ILE A 10 7.06 14.44 13.78
N ASP A 11 6.47 13.70 12.86
CA ASP A 11 5.12 13.14 13.02
C ASP A 11 5.04 12.07 14.11
N ASN A 12 6.06 11.21 14.20
CA ASN A 12 6.04 10.02 15.05
C ASN A 12 6.79 10.19 16.38
N GLY A 13 7.65 11.20 16.49
CA GLY A 13 8.48 11.44 17.67
C GLY A 13 9.71 10.52 17.79
N LYS A 14 9.99 9.66 16.80
CA LYS A 14 11.16 8.78 16.82
C LYS A 14 12.46 9.53 16.52
N PRO A 15 13.63 9.00 16.95
CA PRO A 15 14.92 9.59 16.61
C PRO A 15 15.14 9.68 15.10
N LEU A 16 15.61 10.83 14.61
CA LEU A 16 15.89 11.06 13.19
C LEU A 16 16.88 10.03 12.62
N SER A 17 17.85 9.60 13.43
CA SER A 17 18.81 8.57 13.04
C SER A 17 18.15 7.23 12.74
N LEU A 18 17.13 6.86 13.49
CA LEU A 18 16.35 5.64 13.30
C LEU A 18 15.52 5.73 12.00
N ALA A 19 14.77 6.82 11.83
CA ALA A 19 14.00 7.06 10.62
C ALA A 19 14.89 6.99 9.37
N LYS A 20 16.07 7.65 9.42
CA LYS A 20 17.02 7.69 8.30
C LYS A 20 17.66 6.35 7.99
N LYS A 21 18.03 5.56 9.01
CA LYS A 21 18.76 4.29 8.83
C LYS A 21 17.84 3.10 8.57
N ILE A 22 16.61 3.13 9.07
CA ILE A 22 15.73 1.96 9.07
C ILE A 22 14.43 2.24 8.31
N ASP A 23 13.60 3.18 8.75
CA ASP A 23 12.21 3.26 8.29
C ASP A 23 12.10 3.68 6.81
N ILE A 24 12.78 4.75 6.43
CA ILE A 24 12.71 5.23 5.04
C ILE A 24 13.39 4.26 4.05
N PRO A 25 14.59 3.69 4.35
CA PRO A 25 15.16 2.64 3.50
C PRO A 25 14.27 1.39 3.38
N ARG A 26 13.59 0.99 4.45
CA ARG A 26 12.64 -0.14 4.40
C ARG A 26 11.43 0.17 3.53
N ALA A 27 10.90 1.39 3.59
CA ALA A 27 9.82 1.82 2.70
C ALA A 27 10.24 1.75 1.22
N ALA A 28 11.44 2.22 0.89
CA ALA A 28 11.99 2.11 -0.46
C ALA A 28 12.18 0.65 -0.89
N LYS A 29 12.68 -0.21 0.01
CA LYS A 29 12.84 -1.64 -0.25
C LYS A 29 11.51 -2.34 -0.53
N ASN A 30 10.41 -1.95 0.13
CA ASN A 30 9.09 -2.50 -0.19
C ASN A 30 8.72 -2.26 -1.66
N MET A 31 8.90 -1.02 -2.14
CA MET A 31 8.59 -0.68 -3.53
C MET A 31 9.45 -1.50 -4.50
N THR A 32 10.76 -1.57 -4.26
CA THR A 32 11.69 -2.35 -5.10
C THR A 32 11.36 -3.84 -5.07
N PHE A 33 11.06 -4.38 -3.88
CA PHE A 33 10.74 -5.81 -3.72
C PHE A 33 9.51 -6.20 -4.55
N PHE A 34 8.40 -5.50 -4.40
CA PHE A 34 7.17 -5.86 -5.14
C PHE A 34 7.27 -5.56 -6.63
N ALA A 35 8.01 -4.52 -7.04
CA ALA A 35 8.31 -4.27 -8.45
C ALA A 35 9.13 -5.41 -9.08
N SER A 36 10.01 -6.05 -8.32
CA SER A 36 10.77 -7.21 -8.78
C SER A 36 9.95 -8.49 -8.69
N ALA A 37 9.23 -8.71 -7.59
CA ALA A 37 8.46 -9.92 -7.34
C ALA A 37 7.41 -10.18 -8.43
N ILE A 38 6.71 -9.13 -8.90
CA ILE A 38 5.70 -9.30 -9.93
C ILE A 38 6.26 -9.79 -11.28
N LYS A 39 7.55 -9.54 -11.56
CA LYS A 39 8.20 -10.02 -12.78
C LYS A 39 8.45 -11.54 -12.76
N HIS A 40 8.42 -12.12 -11.58
CA HIS A 40 8.64 -13.55 -11.35
C HIS A 40 7.35 -14.28 -10.92
N ASP A 41 6.21 -13.58 -11.00
CA ASP A 41 4.92 -14.21 -10.72
C ASP A 41 4.64 -15.27 -11.79
N SER A 42 4.32 -16.47 -11.35
CA SER A 42 4.05 -17.62 -12.20
C SER A 42 2.65 -18.16 -11.95
N SER A 43 2.05 -18.72 -12.98
CA SER A 43 0.80 -19.45 -12.88
C SER A 43 0.99 -20.91 -13.20
N GLU A 44 0.15 -21.74 -12.62
CA GLU A 44 0.16 -23.18 -12.88
C GLU A 44 -0.71 -23.52 -14.08
N SER A 45 -0.29 -24.54 -14.84
CA SER A 45 -1.09 -25.14 -15.91
C SER A 45 -1.07 -26.66 -15.80
N HIS A 46 -2.21 -27.29 -16.06
CA HIS A 46 -2.38 -28.74 -15.96
C HIS A 46 -3.03 -29.27 -17.23
N GLN A 47 -2.45 -30.36 -17.77
CA GLN A 47 -3.06 -31.08 -18.88
C GLN A 47 -4.17 -32.00 -18.36
N MET A 48 -5.34 -31.95 -18.99
CA MET A 48 -6.50 -32.77 -18.69
C MET A 48 -6.70 -33.82 -19.79
N ASN A 49 -6.13 -35.01 -19.59
CA ASN A 49 -6.36 -36.22 -20.40
C ASN A 49 -6.42 -35.98 -21.93
N ASN A 50 -5.53 -35.15 -22.47
CA ASN A 50 -5.49 -34.74 -23.89
C ASN A 50 -6.74 -34.02 -24.43
N ILE A 51 -7.66 -33.62 -23.56
CA ILE A 51 -8.91 -32.95 -23.95
C ILE A 51 -8.79 -31.43 -23.81
N ALA A 52 -8.09 -30.95 -22.75
CA ALA A 52 -7.97 -29.52 -22.46
C ALA A 52 -6.69 -29.19 -21.69
N ILE A 53 -6.33 -27.92 -21.64
CA ILE A 53 -5.34 -27.35 -20.73
C ILE A 53 -6.07 -26.44 -19.77
N ASN A 54 -5.92 -26.70 -18.48
CA ASN A 54 -6.37 -25.81 -17.40
C ASN A 54 -5.20 -24.92 -16.97
N TYR A 55 -5.42 -23.63 -16.87
CA TYR A 55 -4.42 -22.69 -16.36
C TYR A 55 -5.06 -21.60 -15.48
N THR A 56 -4.28 -21.07 -14.56
CA THR A 56 -4.70 -19.98 -13.69
C THR A 56 -4.37 -18.64 -14.35
N LEU A 57 -5.38 -17.79 -14.54
CA LEU A 57 -5.21 -16.42 -15.03
C LEU A 57 -5.44 -15.45 -13.88
N ARG A 58 -4.40 -14.75 -13.45
CA ARG A 58 -4.48 -13.70 -12.43
C ARG A 58 -4.78 -12.37 -13.10
N LYS A 59 -5.75 -11.64 -12.57
CA LYS A 59 -6.16 -10.31 -13.07
C LYS A 59 -6.27 -9.33 -11.91
N PRO A 60 -6.05 -8.02 -12.15
CA PRO A 60 -6.37 -6.98 -11.17
C PRO A 60 -7.83 -7.09 -10.72
N ILE A 61 -8.07 -6.91 -9.44
CA ILE A 61 -9.43 -6.91 -8.87
C ILE A 61 -10.12 -5.54 -8.95
N GLY A 62 -9.40 -4.48 -9.31
CA GLY A 62 -9.93 -3.14 -9.51
C GLY A 62 -9.43 -2.13 -8.48
N VAL A 63 -10.33 -1.54 -7.67
CA VAL A 63 -9.99 -0.51 -6.69
C VAL A 63 -9.74 -1.15 -5.32
N VAL A 64 -8.55 -0.90 -4.76
CA VAL A 64 -8.12 -1.41 -3.45
C VAL A 64 -8.03 -0.28 -2.45
N GLY A 65 -8.67 -0.42 -1.30
CA GLY A 65 -8.54 0.47 -0.15
C GLY A 65 -7.41 0.04 0.77
N CYS A 66 -6.45 0.92 1.06
CA CYS A 66 -5.34 0.68 1.98
C CYS A 66 -5.39 1.64 3.15
N ILE A 67 -5.52 1.15 4.38
CA ILE A 67 -5.52 1.96 5.61
C ILE A 67 -4.30 1.58 6.45
N SER A 68 -3.45 2.56 6.77
CA SER A 68 -2.17 2.33 7.46
C SER A 68 -2.15 2.93 8.86
N PRO A 69 -1.52 2.25 9.83
CA PRO A 69 -1.36 2.73 11.19
C PRO A 69 -0.24 3.77 11.32
N TRP A 70 -0.09 4.31 12.54
CA TRP A 70 0.83 5.40 12.87
C TRP A 70 2.24 4.97 13.31
N ASN A 71 2.42 3.73 13.76
CA ASN A 71 3.65 3.30 14.44
C ASN A 71 4.89 3.20 13.52
N LEU A 72 4.69 2.86 12.25
CA LEU A 72 5.72 2.84 11.21
C LEU A 72 5.14 3.46 9.92
N PRO A 73 4.96 4.80 9.88
CA PRO A 73 4.11 5.47 8.91
C PRO A 73 4.39 5.08 7.47
N LEU A 74 5.51 5.51 6.89
CA LEU A 74 5.80 5.27 5.48
C LEU A 74 6.10 3.79 5.19
N TYR A 75 6.74 3.08 6.11
CA TYR A 75 7.07 1.67 5.93
C TYR A 75 5.80 0.80 5.77
N LEU A 76 4.83 0.92 6.68
CA LEU A 76 3.59 0.15 6.60
C LEU A 76 2.65 0.66 5.50
N PHE A 77 2.74 1.93 5.15
CA PHE A 77 2.03 2.50 4.02
C PHE A 77 2.49 1.86 2.71
N THR A 78 3.80 1.85 2.45
CA THR A 78 4.37 1.24 1.23
C THR A 78 4.19 -0.27 1.20
N TRP A 79 4.22 -0.94 2.36
CA TRP A 79 3.97 -2.38 2.47
C TRP A 79 2.58 -2.79 1.92
N LYS A 80 1.60 -1.90 2.01
CA LYS A 80 0.24 -2.15 1.53
C LYS A 80 0.03 -1.75 0.08
N ILE A 81 0.50 -0.56 -0.29
CA ILE A 81 0.25 -0.03 -1.62
C ILE A 81 1.12 -0.72 -2.69
N ALA A 82 2.35 -1.09 -2.37
CA ALA A 82 3.27 -1.65 -3.35
C ALA A 82 2.77 -2.98 -3.98
N PRO A 83 2.31 -3.99 -3.21
CA PRO A 83 1.77 -5.21 -3.80
C PRO A 83 0.48 -4.96 -4.59
N ALA A 84 -0.39 -4.05 -4.11
CA ALA A 84 -1.63 -3.73 -4.81
C ALA A 84 -1.35 -3.09 -6.18
N LEU A 85 -0.42 -2.14 -6.25
CA LEU A 85 0.01 -1.49 -7.49
C LEU A 85 0.73 -2.47 -8.42
N ALA A 86 1.64 -3.28 -7.88
CA ALA A 86 2.37 -4.30 -8.66
C ALA A 86 1.42 -5.30 -9.32
N ALA A 87 0.33 -5.67 -8.65
CA ALA A 87 -0.71 -6.54 -9.20
C ALA A 87 -1.67 -5.82 -10.17
N GLY A 88 -1.40 -4.57 -10.57
CA GLY A 88 -2.16 -3.81 -11.57
C GLY A 88 -3.44 -3.15 -11.06
N ASN A 89 -3.64 -3.06 -9.74
CA ASN A 89 -4.82 -2.40 -9.17
C ASN A 89 -4.63 -0.89 -9.05
N THR A 90 -5.73 -0.15 -9.00
CA THR A 90 -5.76 1.22 -8.52
C THR A 90 -5.96 1.26 -7.02
N VAL A 91 -5.37 2.24 -6.36
CA VAL A 91 -5.32 2.28 -4.89
C VAL A 91 -5.87 3.60 -4.34
N ILE A 92 -6.73 3.49 -3.34
CA ILE A 92 -7.10 4.58 -2.44
C ILE A 92 -6.42 4.30 -1.10
N ALA A 93 -5.46 5.12 -0.72
CA ALA A 93 -4.64 4.91 0.47
C ALA A 93 -4.85 5.99 1.52
N LYS A 94 -5.17 5.57 2.75
CA LYS A 94 -5.31 6.46 3.90
C LYS A 94 -4.19 6.19 4.91
N PRO A 95 -3.22 7.10 5.07
CA PRO A 95 -2.30 7.05 6.20
C PRO A 95 -3.04 7.35 7.51
N SER A 96 -2.38 7.07 8.64
CA SER A 96 -2.90 7.53 9.93
C SER A 96 -3.01 9.06 9.97
N GLU A 97 -4.06 9.56 10.60
CA GLU A 97 -4.28 10.98 10.81
C GLU A 97 -3.24 11.65 11.73
N VAL A 98 -2.58 10.88 12.56
CA VAL A 98 -1.54 11.39 13.48
C VAL A 98 -0.15 11.41 12.87
N THR A 99 0.06 10.73 11.73
CA THR A 99 1.36 10.66 11.04
C THR A 99 1.21 10.76 9.52
N PRO A 100 0.65 11.87 8.97
CA PRO A 100 0.30 11.97 7.56
C PRO A 100 1.42 12.45 6.64
N MET A 101 2.45 13.12 7.18
CA MET A 101 3.40 13.91 6.39
C MET A 101 4.23 13.08 5.42
N THR A 102 4.69 11.90 5.83
CA THR A 102 5.49 11.05 4.94
C THR A 102 4.69 10.54 3.75
N ALA A 103 3.41 10.21 3.93
CA ALA A 103 2.52 9.82 2.84
C ALA A 103 2.24 10.99 1.89
N TYR A 104 2.06 12.19 2.42
CA TYR A 104 1.92 13.40 1.62
C TYR A 104 3.17 13.69 0.77
N LEU A 105 4.36 13.62 1.36
CA LEU A 105 5.61 13.80 0.61
C LEU A 105 5.81 12.69 -0.43
N PHE A 106 5.41 11.47 -0.10
CA PHE A 106 5.48 10.33 -0.99
C PHE A 106 4.59 10.51 -2.24
N SER A 107 3.42 11.16 -2.11
CA SER A 107 2.58 11.46 -3.27
C SER A 107 3.27 12.33 -4.32
N LYS A 108 4.09 13.30 -3.87
CA LYS A 108 4.89 14.14 -4.76
C LYS A 108 5.96 13.33 -5.49
N ILE A 109 6.64 12.44 -4.75
CA ILE A 109 7.65 11.53 -5.32
C ILE A 109 7.02 10.61 -6.38
N CYS A 110 5.83 10.08 -6.13
CA CYS A 110 5.10 9.27 -7.11
C CYS A 110 4.81 10.06 -8.40
N LYS A 111 4.37 11.30 -8.28
CA LYS A 111 4.12 12.19 -9.43
C LYS A 111 5.40 12.48 -10.21
N GLU A 112 6.48 12.82 -9.52
CA GLU A 112 7.80 13.05 -10.13
C GLU A 112 8.36 11.80 -10.81
N ALA A 113 8.07 10.62 -10.27
CA ALA A 113 8.44 9.32 -10.86
C ALA A 113 7.58 8.92 -12.06
N GLY A 114 6.58 9.72 -12.45
CA GLY A 114 5.72 9.45 -13.59
C GLY A 114 4.60 8.45 -13.35
N LEU A 115 4.22 8.20 -12.08
CA LEU A 115 3.03 7.38 -11.79
C LEU A 115 1.79 8.06 -12.37
N PRO A 116 1.01 7.40 -13.24
CA PRO A 116 -0.16 8.01 -13.86
C PRO A 116 -1.19 8.49 -12.84
N ASP A 117 -1.85 9.61 -13.16
CA ASP A 117 -2.90 10.17 -12.29
C ASP A 117 -4.04 9.14 -12.11
N GLY A 118 -4.56 9.06 -10.88
CA GLY A 118 -5.64 8.15 -10.52
C GLY A 118 -5.20 6.71 -10.16
N VAL A 119 -3.94 6.32 -10.41
CA VAL A 119 -3.44 4.98 -10.04
C VAL A 119 -3.25 4.86 -8.53
N LEU A 120 -2.66 5.87 -7.89
CA LEU A 120 -2.55 5.96 -6.43
C LEU A 120 -3.17 7.27 -5.96
N ASN A 121 -4.22 7.17 -5.15
CA ASN A 121 -4.94 8.30 -4.57
C ASN A 121 -4.75 8.29 -3.05
N ILE A 122 -3.98 9.24 -2.52
CA ILE A 122 -3.73 9.35 -1.09
C ILE A 122 -4.73 10.33 -0.50
N VAL A 123 -5.55 9.84 0.44
CA VAL A 123 -6.60 10.61 1.09
C VAL A 123 -6.31 10.75 2.58
N HIS A 124 -6.45 11.97 3.11
CA HIS A 124 -6.21 12.29 4.51
C HIS A 124 -7.53 12.49 5.25
N GLY A 125 -7.54 12.17 6.54
CA GLY A 125 -8.67 12.39 7.42
C GLY A 125 -8.81 11.35 8.51
N TYR A 126 -9.77 11.55 9.39
CA TYR A 126 -10.00 10.69 10.55
C TYR A 126 -10.47 9.29 10.16
N GLY A 127 -10.02 8.29 10.92
CA GLY A 127 -10.36 6.88 10.70
C GLY A 127 -11.86 6.64 10.68
N GLY A 128 -12.61 7.20 11.63
CA GLY A 128 -14.06 7.07 11.72
C GLY A 128 -14.86 7.72 10.58
N LYS A 129 -14.27 8.66 9.84
CA LYS A 129 -14.90 9.31 8.69
C LYS A 129 -14.38 8.78 7.38
N VAL A 130 -13.11 9.02 7.06
CA VAL A 130 -12.51 8.63 5.78
C VAL A 130 -12.24 7.12 5.72
N GLY A 131 -11.74 6.53 6.82
CA GLY A 131 -11.54 5.08 6.90
C GLY A 131 -12.85 4.31 6.76
N ALA A 132 -13.90 4.74 7.48
CA ALA A 132 -15.22 4.15 7.36
C ALA A 132 -15.84 4.31 5.96
N ALA A 133 -15.59 5.45 5.28
CA ALA A 133 -16.04 5.65 3.91
C ALA A 133 -15.35 4.67 2.94
N ILE A 134 -14.03 4.45 3.09
CA ILE A 134 -13.27 3.48 2.28
C ILE A 134 -13.83 2.07 2.47
N THR A 135 -14.06 1.64 3.71
CA THR A 135 -14.50 0.27 4.00
C THR A 135 -15.94 -0.02 3.59
N LYS A 136 -16.78 1.01 3.50
CA LYS A 136 -18.20 0.89 3.12
C LYS A 136 -18.48 1.17 1.65
N HIS A 137 -17.48 1.63 0.90
CA HIS A 137 -17.72 2.12 -0.46
C HIS A 137 -17.94 0.95 -1.44
N PRO A 138 -19.06 0.90 -2.19
CA PRO A 138 -19.43 -0.26 -3.00
C PRO A 138 -18.50 -0.51 -4.20
N LYS A 139 -17.73 0.48 -4.63
CA LYS A 139 -16.75 0.35 -5.73
C LYS A 139 -15.34 -0.03 -5.26
N ILE A 140 -15.10 -0.14 -3.95
CA ILE A 140 -13.84 -0.65 -3.41
C ILE A 140 -13.98 -2.15 -3.22
N THR A 141 -13.28 -2.91 -4.05
CA THR A 141 -13.41 -4.37 -4.10
C THR A 141 -12.80 -5.04 -2.87
N VAL A 142 -11.69 -4.51 -2.38
CA VAL A 142 -11.00 -5.01 -1.16
C VAL A 142 -10.54 -3.83 -0.32
N SER A 143 -10.77 -3.91 0.99
CA SER A 143 -10.18 -2.99 1.97
C SER A 143 -9.19 -3.75 2.84
N TYR A 144 -7.93 -3.32 2.83
CA TYR A 144 -6.86 -3.91 3.62
C TYR A 144 -6.43 -2.97 4.74
N THR A 145 -6.74 -3.39 5.97
CA THR A 145 -6.39 -2.68 7.20
C THR A 145 -5.50 -3.58 8.04
N HIS A 146 -4.26 -3.16 8.29
CA HIS A 146 -3.37 -3.87 9.20
C HIS A 146 -3.54 -3.30 10.60
N LEU A 147 -4.31 -3.99 11.42
CA LEU A 147 -4.42 -3.74 12.86
C LEU A 147 -3.66 -4.85 13.58
N THR A 148 -2.85 -4.49 14.56
CA THR A 148 -2.00 -5.38 15.33
C THR A 148 -2.73 -6.26 16.35
N LEU A 149 -4.07 -6.26 16.33
CA LEU A 149 -4.91 -7.11 17.17
C LEU A 149 -5.95 -7.80 16.31
N PRO A 150 -6.43 -9.00 16.67
CA PRO A 150 -7.47 -9.70 15.93
C PRO A 150 -8.75 -8.89 16.00
N THR A 151 -8.94 -8.02 15.04
CA THR A 151 -10.23 -7.39 14.84
C THR A 151 -11.12 -8.43 14.21
N LYS A 152 -12.26 -8.71 14.85
CA LYS A 152 -13.33 -9.44 14.21
C LYS A 152 -13.61 -8.81 12.86
N VAL A 153 -13.25 -9.50 11.79
CA VAL A 153 -13.78 -9.23 10.47
C VAL A 153 -15.23 -9.71 10.53
N THR A 154 -16.13 -8.80 10.72
CA THR A 154 -17.54 -9.05 10.38
C THR A 154 -17.63 -8.89 8.87
N VAL A 155 -17.77 -10.01 8.19
CA VAL A 155 -18.16 -10.10 6.80
C VAL A 155 -19.58 -9.58 6.66
#